data_96f8774c6b9affa4ecf102b4443651e6
#
_entry.id   96f8774c6b9affa4ecf102b4443651e6
#
_cell.length_a   1.000
_cell.length_b   1.000
_cell.length_c   1.000
_cell.angle_alpha   90.00
_cell.angle_beta   90.00
_cell.angle_gamma   90.00
#
_symmetry.space_group_name_H-M   'P 1'
#
loop_
_entity.id
_entity.type
_entity.pdbx_description
1 polymer ?
#
loop_
_entity_poly.entity_id
_entity_poly.type
_entity_poly.pdbx_seq_one_letter_code
_entity_poly.pdbx_strand_id
1 'polypeptide(L)'
;ELNLMDRDMANVGLMRSVGVPTILVGDIERGGVFAAIYGTWRLIPDDVRPLMKGFIINRFRGEPSILKEGIERIEELTGMKCLGVLPYLHLRFPEEDSLSRSEGRLEGDDPQKAFLDNIDIMLDAAIEAGFDFDALLEIAKG
;
A
#
# COMPACT_ATOMS: atom_id res chain seq x y z
N GLU A 1 -0.83 14.44 -5.00
CA GLU A 1 -0.50 15.85 -5.35
C GLU A 1 -1.68 16.78 -5.01
N LEU A 2 -1.53 17.59 -3.94
CA LEU A 2 -2.58 18.52 -3.46
C LEU A 2 -3.12 19.45 -4.53
N ASN A 3 -2.23 20.00 -5.34
CA ASN A 3 -2.56 20.92 -6.42
C ASN A 3 -3.24 20.27 -7.63
N LEU A 4 -3.30 18.93 -7.66
CA LEU A 4 -3.95 18.16 -8.73
C LEU A 4 -5.14 17.35 -8.22
N MET A 5 -5.46 17.40 -6.93
CA MET A 5 -6.47 16.55 -6.30
C MET A 5 -7.86 16.70 -6.94
N ASP A 6 -8.23 17.91 -7.36
CA ASP A 6 -9.52 18.17 -8.05
C ASP A 6 -9.59 17.54 -9.45
N ARG A 7 -8.45 17.15 -10.01
CA ARG A 7 -8.32 16.52 -11.32
C ARG A 7 -7.88 15.07 -11.26
N ASP A 8 -7.67 14.55 -10.04
CA ASP A 8 -7.29 13.15 -9.82
C ASP A 8 -8.44 12.23 -10.21
N MET A 9 -8.31 11.56 -11.33
CA MET A 9 -9.28 10.56 -11.80
C MET A 9 -8.91 9.14 -11.38
N ALA A 10 -7.63 8.89 -11.11
CA ALA A 10 -7.13 7.55 -10.86
C ALA A 10 -7.40 7.05 -9.42
N ASN A 11 -7.34 7.94 -8.45
CA ASN A 11 -7.51 7.60 -7.03
C ASN A 11 -8.78 8.25 -6.47
N VAL A 12 -8.73 9.55 -6.14
CA VAL A 12 -9.86 10.26 -5.50
C VAL A 12 -11.11 10.29 -6.39
N GLY A 13 -10.95 10.49 -7.68
CA GLY A 13 -12.05 10.44 -8.65
C GLY A 13 -12.70 9.06 -8.72
N LEU A 14 -11.89 8.00 -8.74
CA LEU A 14 -12.38 6.63 -8.71
C LEU A 14 -13.09 6.32 -7.38
N MET A 15 -12.48 6.63 -6.23
CA MET A 15 -13.09 6.49 -4.91
C MET A 15 -14.48 7.15 -4.87
N ARG A 16 -14.58 8.37 -5.35
CA ARG A 16 -15.83 9.13 -5.35
C ARG A 16 -16.90 8.54 -6.27
N SER A 17 -16.50 8.11 -7.47
CA SER A 17 -17.44 7.64 -8.49
C SER A 17 -18.00 6.25 -8.21
N VAL A 18 -17.20 5.37 -7.61
CA VAL A 18 -17.56 3.96 -7.36
C VAL A 18 -17.90 3.70 -5.89
N GLY A 19 -17.43 4.54 -4.97
CA GLY A 19 -17.65 4.36 -3.53
C GLY A 19 -16.86 3.17 -2.96
N VAL A 20 -15.72 2.82 -3.54
CA VAL A 20 -14.94 1.65 -3.12
C VAL A 20 -14.15 1.91 -1.84
N PRO A 21 -14.13 0.95 -0.90
CA PRO A 21 -13.22 1.01 0.23
C PRO A 21 -11.78 1.00 -0.24
N THR A 22 -10.95 1.81 0.40
CA THR A 22 -9.58 2.08 -0.05
C THR A 22 -8.58 1.84 1.07
N ILE A 23 -7.43 1.27 0.72
CA ILE A 23 -6.31 1.03 1.63
C ILE A 23 -5.13 1.89 1.17
N LEU A 24 -4.53 2.62 2.10
CA LEU A 24 -3.37 3.45 1.85
C LEU A 24 -2.08 2.66 2.07
N VAL A 25 -1.19 2.64 1.09
CA VAL A 25 0.13 2.00 1.21
C VAL A 25 1.19 3.07 1.44
N GLY A 26 1.85 3.02 2.60
CA GLY A 26 2.94 3.91 2.96
C GLY A 26 4.31 3.26 2.74
N ASP A 27 5.20 3.92 2.01
CA ASP A 27 6.59 3.51 1.84
C ASP A 27 7.46 4.07 2.98
N ILE A 28 7.98 3.17 3.83
CA ILE A 28 8.79 3.57 5.00
C ILE A 28 10.26 3.85 4.64
N GLU A 29 10.73 3.39 3.50
CA GLU A 29 12.16 3.48 3.16
C GLU A 29 12.65 4.93 3.05
N ARG A 30 11.76 5.85 2.70
CA ARG A 30 12.09 7.30 2.61
C ARG A 30 12.02 8.03 3.94
N GLY A 31 11.58 7.36 5.01
CA GLY A 31 11.30 7.96 6.30
C GLY A 31 9.98 8.75 6.33
N GLY A 32 9.51 9.07 7.55
CA GLY A 32 8.32 9.89 7.75
C GLY A 32 7.00 9.22 7.38
N VAL A 33 6.92 7.89 7.30
CA VAL A 33 5.75 7.14 6.83
C VAL A 33 4.49 7.48 7.62
N PHE A 34 4.56 7.62 8.93
CA PHE A 34 3.41 7.99 9.77
C PHE A 34 2.87 9.38 9.45
N ALA A 35 3.79 10.34 9.24
CA ALA A 35 3.40 11.68 8.81
C ALA A 35 2.78 11.67 7.41
N ALA A 36 3.30 10.86 6.50
CA ALA A 36 2.76 10.70 5.15
C ALA A 36 1.36 10.07 5.16
N ILE A 37 1.15 9.00 5.95
CA ILE A 37 -0.16 8.34 6.10
C ILE A 37 -1.18 9.32 6.70
N TYR A 38 -0.84 9.94 7.82
CA TYR A 38 -1.73 10.91 8.46
C TYR A 38 -2.02 12.12 7.57
N GLY A 39 -0.98 12.68 6.95
CA GLY A 39 -1.10 13.81 6.05
C GLY A 39 -2.00 13.51 4.84
N THR A 40 -1.83 12.35 4.22
CA THR A 40 -2.68 11.91 3.11
C THR A 40 -4.13 11.78 3.56
N TRP A 41 -4.38 11.07 4.65
CA TRP A 41 -5.72 10.91 5.23
C TRP A 41 -6.36 12.26 5.58
N ARG A 42 -5.59 13.18 6.14
CA ARG A 42 -6.11 14.50 6.55
C ARG A 42 -6.43 15.43 5.38
N LEU A 43 -5.65 15.32 4.30
CA LEU A 43 -5.72 16.20 3.13
C LEU A 43 -6.71 15.69 2.08
N ILE A 44 -7.05 14.40 2.09
CA ILE A 44 -8.05 13.85 1.17
C ILE A 44 -9.43 14.51 1.45
N PRO A 45 -10.25 14.78 0.41
CA PRO A 45 -11.55 15.41 0.58
C PRO A 45 -12.47 14.68 1.57
N ASP A 46 -13.25 15.45 2.34
CA ASP A 46 -14.10 14.92 3.42
C ASP A 46 -15.15 13.93 2.93
N ASP A 47 -15.61 14.08 1.69
CA ASP A 47 -16.62 13.21 1.08
C ASP A 47 -16.09 11.79 0.75
N VAL A 48 -14.79 11.65 0.50
CA VAL A 48 -14.19 10.35 0.21
C VAL A 48 -13.38 9.76 1.38
N ARG A 49 -13.03 10.58 2.38
CA ARG A 49 -12.25 10.14 3.56
C ARG A 49 -12.88 8.93 4.28
N PRO A 50 -14.22 8.81 4.43
CA PRO A 50 -14.83 7.63 5.05
C PRO A 50 -14.57 6.30 4.29
N LEU A 51 -14.15 6.37 3.02
CA LEU A 51 -13.79 5.21 2.21
C LEU A 51 -12.40 4.68 2.54
N MET A 52 -11.54 5.46 3.20
CA MET A 52 -10.23 5.02 3.66
C MET A 52 -10.39 4.13 4.89
N LYS A 53 -10.24 2.83 4.72
CA LYS A 53 -10.55 1.81 5.75
C LYS A 53 -9.32 1.28 6.46
N GLY A 54 -8.17 1.32 5.81
CA GLY A 54 -6.95 0.75 6.36
C GLY A 54 -5.69 1.33 5.74
N PHE A 55 -4.56 0.94 6.29
CA PHE A 55 -3.26 1.25 5.74
C PHE A 55 -2.30 0.07 5.87
N ILE A 56 -1.28 0.09 5.04
CA ILE A 56 -0.16 -0.87 5.01
C ILE A 56 1.13 -0.06 5.09
N ILE A 57 2.09 -0.52 5.90
CA ILE A 57 3.45 -0.01 5.87
C ILE A 57 4.27 -0.97 5.01
N ASN A 58 4.87 -0.46 3.93
CA ASN A 58 5.61 -1.28 2.98
C ASN A 58 7.12 -0.98 3.03
N ARG A 59 7.92 -1.98 2.63
CA ARG A 59 9.38 -1.90 2.47
C ARG A 59 10.12 -1.71 3.78
N PHE A 60 9.61 -2.30 4.87
CA PHE A 60 10.25 -2.19 6.17
C PHE A 60 11.50 -3.09 6.27
N ARG A 61 12.55 -2.54 6.89
CA ARG A 61 13.79 -3.27 7.22
C ARG A 61 14.00 -3.23 8.71
N GLY A 62 13.86 -4.34 9.39
CA GLY A 62 14.08 -4.45 10.83
C GLY A 62 12.96 -5.19 11.55
N GLU A 63 12.88 -5.00 12.86
CA GLU A 63 11.91 -5.64 13.73
C GLU A 63 10.61 -4.83 13.77
N PRO A 64 9.47 -5.37 13.29
CA PRO A 64 8.20 -4.62 13.20
C PRO A 64 7.69 -4.09 14.55
N SER A 65 8.08 -4.71 15.67
CA SER A 65 7.67 -4.29 17.00
C SER A 65 8.04 -2.84 17.34
N ILE A 66 9.09 -2.30 16.74
CA ILE A 66 9.50 -0.90 16.94
C ILE A 66 8.49 0.10 16.39
N LEU A 67 7.62 -0.31 15.48
CA LEU A 67 6.60 0.55 14.86
C LEU A 67 5.28 0.56 15.64
N LYS A 68 5.13 -0.32 16.64
CA LYS A 68 3.86 -0.56 17.33
C LYS A 68 3.19 0.72 17.84
N GLU A 69 3.91 1.52 18.62
CA GLU A 69 3.34 2.78 19.17
C GLU A 69 2.93 3.77 18.09
N GLY A 70 3.71 3.85 17.00
CA GLY A 70 3.39 4.70 15.86
C GLY A 70 2.15 4.22 15.11
N ILE A 71 2.00 2.90 14.94
CA ILE A 71 0.82 2.28 14.32
C ILE A 71 -0.42 2.57 15.15
N GLU A 72 -0.39 2.26 16.45
CA GLU A 72 -1.50 2.51 17.39
C GLU A 72 -1.92 3.98 17.35
N ARG A 73 -0.94 4.88 17.30
CA ARG A 73 -1.24 6.32 17.22
C ARG A 73 -1.92 6.74 15.92
N ILE A 74 -1.53 6.17 14.78
CA ILE A 74 -2.19 6.44 13.51
C ILE A 74 -3.62 5.86 13.49
N GLU A 75 -3.81 4.65 14.00
CA GLU A 75 -5.15 4.05 14.13
C GLU A 75 -6.09 4.93 14.97
N GLU A 76 -5.62 5.40 16.13
CA GLU A 76 -6.39 6.31 16.98
C GLU A 76 -6.77 7.64 16.27
N LEU A 77 -5.81 8.23 15.54
CA LEU A 77 -6.02 9.52 14.89
C LEU A 77 -6.90 9.45 13.64
N THR A 78 -6.90 8.32 12.94
CA THR A 78 -7.53 8.20 11.63
C THR A 78 -8.75 7.29 11.61
N GLY A 79 -8.86 6.38 12.56
CA GLY A 79 -9.84 5.28 12.53
C GLY A 79 -9.55 4.21 11.46
N MET A 80 -8.44 4.34 10.71
CA MET A 80 -7.99 3.31 9.77
C MET A 80 -7.28 2.19 10.52
N LYS A 81 -7.46 0.94 10.09
CA LYS A 81 -6.75 -0.22 10.63
C LYS A 81 -5.41 -0.44 9.90
N CYS A 82 -4.33 -0.71 10.65
CA CYS A 82 -3.10 -1.24 10.06
C CYS A 82 -3.30 -2.70 9.68
N LEU A 83 -3.17 -3.03 8.39
CA LEU A 83 -3.31 -4.39 7.89
C LEU A 83 -2.01 -5.18 7.98
N GLY A 84 -0.88 -4.50 8.13
CA GLY A 84 0.41 -5.13 8.30
C GLY A 84 1.59 -4.26 7.94
N VAL A 85 2.77 -4.76 8.34
CA VAL A 85 4.06 -4.19 8.00
C VAL A 85 4.78 -5.17 7.08
N LEU A 86 4.85 -4.85 5.80
CA LEU A 86 5.46 -5.72 4.80
C LEU A 86 6.98 -5.49 4.74
N PRO A 87 7.77 -6.56 4.67
CA PRO A 87 9.21 -6.44 4.59
C PRO A 87 9.68 -5.88 3.25
N TYR A 88 10.90 -5.38 3.25
CA TYR A 88 11.57 -5.02 1.99
C TYR A 88 11.95 -6.29 1.23
N LEU A 89 11.43 -6.43 0.01
CA LEU A 89 11.72 -7.55 -0.88
C LEU A 89 12.46 -7.06 -2.12
N HIS A 90 13.43 -7.84 -2.57
CA HIS A 90 14.14 -7.62 -3.83
C HIS A 90 13.38 -8.31 -4.98
N LEU A 91 12.28 -7.71 -5.40
CA LEU A 91 11.46 -8.21 -6.50
C LEU A 91 11.69 -7.36 -7.75
N ARG A 92 11.69 -8.00 -8.90
CA ARG A 92 11.77 -7.32 -10.19
C ARG A 92 10.44 -7.48 -10.92
N PHE A 93 9.63 -6.44 -10.86
CA PHE A 93 8.44 -6.31 -11.71
C PHE A 93 8.72 -5.32 -12.84
N PRO A 94 8.08 -5.48 -14.02
CA PRO A 94 8.14 -4.47 -15.05
C PRO A 94 7.60 -3.13 -14.49
N GLU A 95 8.36 -2.06 -14.65
CA GLU A 95 7.87 -0.73 -14.32
C GLU A 95 6.84 -0.30 -15.39
N GLU A 96 5.75 0.31 -14.95
CA GLU A 96 4.64 0.74 -15.81
C GLU A 96 5.11 1.74 -16.89
N ASP A 97 6.10 2.56 -16.57
CA ASP A 97 6.68 3.56 -17.48
C ASP A 97 7.87 3.05 -18.30
N SER A 98 8.24 1.77 -18.20
CA SER A 98 9.45 1.21 -18.83
C SER A 98 9.26 0.75 -20.28
N LEU A 99 8.35 1.36 -21.03
CA LEU A 99 8.16 1.08 -22.46
C LEU A 99 9.42 1.28 -23.33
N SER A 100 10.51 1.82 -22.76
CA SER A 100 11.72 2.14 -23.52
C SER A 100 13.04 1.65 -22.91
N ARG A 101 13.07 0.97 -21.76
CA ARG A 101 14.31 0.52 -21.14
C ARG A 101 14.29 -0.98 -20.81
N SER A 102 15.40 -1.63 -21.11
CA SER A 102 15.61 -3.07 -20.81
C SER A 102 15.69 -3.42 -19.32
N GLU A 103 15.69 -2.43 -18.43
CA GLU A 103 15.87 -2.59 -16.99
C GLU A 103 14.62 -3.02 -16.23
N GLY A 104 13.45 -3.01 -16.83
CA GLY A 104 12.19 -3.46 -16.21
C GLY A 104 11.67 -4.81 -16.74
N ARG A 105 12.45 -5.54 -17.54
CA ARG A 105 12.03 -6.85 -18.03
C ARG A 105 12.31 -7.92 -16.99
N LEU A 106 11.32 -8.79 -16.77
CA LEU A 106 11.53 -10.03 -16.04
C LEU A 106 12.63 -10.83 -16.76
N GLU A 107 13.71 -11.15 -16.05
CA GLU A 107 14.81 -11.94 -16.59
C GLU A 107 14.41 -13.41 -16.59
N GLY A 108 14.67 -14.11 -17.70
CA GLY A 108 14.47 -15.55 -17.82
C GLY A 108 13.79 -15.95 -19.11
N ASP A 109 13.81 -17.24 -19.40
CA ASP A 109 13.21 -17.83 -20.60
C ASP A 109 11.67 -17.84 -20.53
N ASP A 110 11.07 -17.65 -19.33
CA ASP A 110 9.63 -17.59 -19.10
C ASP A 110 9.25 -16.40 -18.19
N PRO A 111 8.96 -15.23 -18.77
CA PRO A 111 8.56 -14.04 -18.00
C PRO A 111 7.27 -14.21 -17.18
N GLN A 112 6.33 -15.05 -17.64
CA GLN A 112 5.08 -15.30 -16.92
C GLN A 112 5.35 -16.10 -15.64
N LYS A 113 6.19 -17.12 -15.73
CA LYS A 113 6.61 -17.89 -14.55
C LYS A 113 7.35 -17.00 -13.55
N ALA A 114 8.31 -16.19 -14.01
CA ALA A 114 9.04 -15.27 -13.13
C ALA A 114 8.12 -14.26 -12.42
N PHE A 115 7.06 -13.81 -13.09
CA PHE A 115 6.04 -12.95 -12.48
C PHE A 115 5.27 -13.70 -11.37
N LEU A 116 4.83 -14.92 -11.63
CA LEU A 116 4.11 -15.74 -10.64
C LEU A 116 4.99 -16.09 -9.45
N ASP A 117 6.25 -16.46 -9.68
CA ASP A 117 7.23 -16.73 -8.61
C ASP A 117 7.42 -15.49 -7.70
N ASN A 118 7.42 -14.28 -8.26
CA ASN A 118 7.46 -13.04 -7.47
C ASN A 118 6.18 -12.83 -6.64
N ILE A 119 5.02 -13.16 -7.17
CA ILE A 119 3.74 -13.10 -6.42
C ILE A 119 3.79 -14.07 -5.24
N ASP A 120 4.24 -15.29 -5.45
CA ASP A 120 4.35 -16.29 -4.38
C ASP A 120 5.32 -15.82 -3.27
N ILE A 121 6.48 -15.27 -3.65
CA ILE A 121 7.42 -14.68 -2.68
C ILE A 121 6.76 -13.55 -1.87
N MET A 122 5.96 -12.69 -2.52
CA MET A 122 5.26 -11.60 -1.83
C MET A 122 4.20 -12.13 -0.86
N LEU A 123 3.45 -13.15 -1.26
CA LEU A 123 2.41 -13.76 -0.42
C LEU A 123 3.03 -14.45 0.79
N ASP A 124 4.07 -15.25 0.59
CA ASP A 124 4.79 -15.93 1.68
C ASP A 124 5.34 -14.91 2.68
N ALA A 125 5.98 -13.86 2.20
CA ALA A 125 6.51 -12.80 3.06
C ALA A 125 5.40 -12.04 3.81
N ALA A 126 4.25 -11.82 3.20
CA ALA A 126 3.10 -11.20 3.87
C ALA A 126 2.52 -12.11 4.96
N ILE A 127 2.41 -13.42 4.70
CA ILE A 127 1.96 -14.43 5.67
C ILE A 127 2.92 -14.48 6.86
N GLU A 128 4.22 -14.58 6.60
CA GLU A 128 5.27 -14.59 7.65
C GLU A 128 5.28 -13.30 8.48
N ALA A 129 5.00 -12.16 7.86
CA ALA A 129 4.89 -10.86 8.54
C ALA A 129 3.58 -10.69 9.34
N GLY A 130 2.67 -11.67 9.32
CA GLY A 130 1.39 -11.61 10.01
C GLY A 130 0.42 -10.59 9.41
N PHE A 131 0.43 -10.43 8.08
CA PHE A 131 -0.52 -9.57 7.39
C PHE A 131 -1.97 -10.02 7.64
N ASP A 132 -2.85 -9.07 7.97
CA ASP A 132 -4.26 -9.33 8.29
C ASP A 132 -5.11 -9.47 7.03
N PHE A 133 -5.05 -10.66 6.41
CA PHE A 133 -5.86 -10.97 5.22
C PHE A 133 -7.35 -11.01 5.53
N ASP A 134 -7.75 -11.40 6.73
CA ASP A 134 -9.17 -11.43 7.12
C ASP A 134 -9.73 -10.01 7.17
N ALA A 135 -9.01 -9.07 7.78
CA ALA A 135 -9.42 -7.66 7.76
C ALA A 135 -9.45 -7.09 6.33
N LEU A 136 -8.50 -7.47 5.48
CA LEU A 136 -8.51 -7.06 4.06
C LEU A 136 -9.79 -7.54 3.37
N LEU A 137 -10.15 -8.81 3.55
CA LEU A 137 -11.36 -9.40 2.96
C LEU A 137 -12.65 -8.77 3.50
N GLU A 138 -12.70 -8.44 4.80
CA GLU A 138 -13.84 -7.73 5.38
C GLU A 138 -13.98 -6.31 4.80
N ILE A 139 -12.88 -5.59 4.63
CA ILE A 139 -12.87 -4.28 3.97
C ILE A 139 -13.39 -4.40 2.53
N ALA A 140 -12.97 -5.44 1.80
CA ALA A 140 -13.37 -5.63 0.41
C ALA A 140 -14.87 -5.98 0.22
N LYS A 141 -15.52 -6.53 1.25
CA LYS A 141 -16.96 -6.83 1.22
C LYS A 141 -17.85 -5.59 1.43
N GLY A 142 -17.31 -4.53 2.00
CA GLY A 142 -18.00 -3.24 2.28
C GLY A 142 -18.62 -3.19 3.63
#